data_604106a713b190340f40c3dbd8f01ac3
#
_entry.id   604106a713b190340f40c3dbd8f01ac3
#
_cell.length_a   1.000
_cell.length_b   1.000
_cell.length_c   1.000
_cell.angle_alpha   90.00
_cell.angle_beta   90.00
_cell.angle_gamma   90.00
#
_symmetry.space_group_name_H-M   'P 1'
#
loop_
_entity.id
_entity.type
_entity.pdbx_description
1 polymer ?
#
loop_
_entity_poly.entity_id
_entity_poly.type
_entity_poly.pdbx_seq_one_letter_code
_entity_poly.pdbx_strand_id
1 'polypeptide(L)'
;FSADHRGGRVYGRGTADMKGFISCVLAMAPAFAELDLERPIHVALTFDEEDGFHGAPILLADLVARGVRPAAAIIGEPTGLRTVGAHKGCYEYRTTITGLDGHSSEPARAVSAVHHASRWI
;
A
#
# COMPACT_ATOMS: atom_id res chain seq x y z
N PHE A 1 16.15 -1.86 9.44
CA PHE A 1 15.04 -1.65 10.40
C PHE A 1 15.54 -1.09 11.75
N SER A 2 16.57 -0.21 11.72
CA SER A 2 17.27 0.27 12.93
C SER A 2 16.43 1.19 13.82
N ALA A 3 15.48 1.93 13.26
CA ALA A 3 14.70 2.96 13.96
C ALA A 3 15.61 3.96 14.69
N ASP A 4 16.60 4.50 13.99
CA ASP A 4 17.58 5.43 14.54
C ASP A 4 16.95 6.74 15.00
N HIS A 5 17.24 7.14 16.21
CA HIS A 5 16.76 8.41 16.78
C HIS A 5 17.84 9.50 16.66
N ARG A 6 17.56 10.54 15.90
CA ARG A 6 18.47 11.71 15.80
C ARG A 6 17.73 12.97 15.38
N GLY A 7 18.10 14.10 15.97
CA GLY A 7 17.51 15.39 15.65
C GLY A 7 15.99 15.45 15.86
N GLY A 8 15.45 14.73 16.85
CA GLY A 8 14.01 14.65 17.12
C GLY A 8 13.21 13.85 16.07
N ARG A 9 13.89 13.06 15.25
CA ARG A 9 13.28 12.24 14.19
C ARG A 9 13.67 10.78 14.36
N VAL A 10 12.82 9.88 13.83
CA VAL A 10 13.08 8.45 13.75
C VAL A 10 13.30 8.06 12.30
N TYR A 11 14.43 7.41 12.02
CA TYR A 11 14.82 6.96 10.68
C TYR A 11 14.79 5.45 10.58
N GLY A 12 14.23 4.93 9.52
CA GLY A 12 14.18 3.50 9.23
C GLY A 12 13.06 3.14 8.24
N ARG A 13 13.10 1.94 7.70
CA ARG A 13 12.05 1.45 6.80
C ARG A 13 10.71 1.42 7.54
N GLY A 14 9.67 2.03 6.93
CA GLY A 14 8.31 2.06 7.45
C GLY A 14 8.08 3.08 8.57
N THR A 15 9.07 3.90 8.97
CA THR A 15 8.86 4.90 10.03
C THR A 15 7.90 6.01 9.60
N ALA A 16 7.97 6.46 8.36
CA ALA A 16 7.03 7.42 7.79
C ALA A 16 5.79 6.71 7.20
N ASP A 17 6.00 5.63 6.48
CA ASP A 17 4.99 4.86 5.77
C ASP A 17 4.93 3.42 6.30
N MET A 18 3.97 3.10 7.18
CA MET A 18 3.25 4.09 8.01
C MET A 18 3.25 3.65 9.48
N LYS A 19 4.31 2.95 9.92
CA LYS A 19 4.43 2.46 11.32
C LYS A 19 4.46 3.61 12.33
N GLY A 20 4.92 4.80 11.94
CA GLY A 20 4.85 5.99 12.77
C GLY A 20 3.42 6.34 13.13
N PHE A 21 2.50 6.36 12.17
CA PHE A 21 1.07 6.57 12.43
C PHE A 21 0.49 5.49 13.34
N ILE A 22 0.78 4.22 13.04
CA ILE A 22 0.33 3.08 13.87
C ILE A 22 0.82 3.25 15.31
N SER A 23 2.09 3.62 15.50
CA SER A 23 2.65 3.85 16.83
C SER A 23 1.94 4.98 17.58
N CYS A 24 1.58 6.07 16.90
CA CYS A 24 0.79 7.16 17.50
C CYS A 24 -0.60 6.69 17.92
N VAL A 25 -1.29 5.91 17.08
CA VAL A 25 -2.61 5.36 17.42
C VAL A 25 -2.52 4.46 18.64
N LEU A 26 -1.53 3.56 18.71
CA LEU A 26 -1.34 2.66 19.85
C LEU A 26 -0.98 3.43 21.13
N ALA A 27 -0.16 4.48 21.03
CA ALA A 27 0.18 5.32 22.17
C ALA A 27 -1.03 6.08 22.73
N MET A 28 -1.98 6.44 21.87
CA MET A 28 -3.21 7.13 22.26
C MET A 28 -4.33 6.17 22.73
N ALA A 29 -4.21 4.88 22.48
CA ALA A 29 -5.26 3.90 22.79
C ALA A 29 -5.72 3.92 24.27
N PRO A 30 -4.82 4.03 25.27
CA PRO A 30 -5.25 4.17 26.67
C PRO A 30 -6.12 5.41 26.91
N ALA A 31 -5.74 6.56 26.31
CA ALA A 31 -6.51 7.79 26.44
C ALA A 31 -7.88 7.67 25.77
N PHE A 32 -7.97 7.00 24.61
CA PHE A 32 -9.25 6.73 23.95
C PHE A 32 -10.16 5.85 24.79
N ALA A 33 -9.61 4.88 25.54
CA ALA A 33 -10.37 3.97 26.39
C ALA A 33 -11.00 4.66 27.61
N GLU A 34 -10.47 5.81 28.03
CA GLU A 34 -10.99 6.62 29.14
C GLU A 34 -12.11 7.59 28.70
N LEU A 35 -12.32 7.76 27.40
CA LEU A 35 -13.32 8.66 26.87
C LEU A 35 -14.71 8.01 26.82
N ASP A 36 -15.73 8.75 27.21
CA ASP A 36 -17.12 8.38 27.01
C ASP A 36 -17.53 8.70 25.57
N LEU A 37 -17.28 7.76 24.66
CA LEU A 37 -17.50 7.93 23.24
C LEU A 37 -18.90 7.45 22.84
N GLU A 38 -19.63 8.28 22.10
CA GLU A 38 -20.91 7.88 21.50
C GLU A 38 -20.76 6.71 20.50
N ARG A 39 -19.57 6.56 19.91
CA ARG A 39 -19.26 5.51 18.93
C ARG A 39 -17.87 4.94 19.19
N PRO A 40 -17.70 3.62 19.02
CA PRO A 40 -16.40 3.00 19.23
C PRO A 40 -15.37 3.43 18.16
N ILE A 41 -14.10 3.48 18.57
CA ILE A 41 -12.97 3.59 17.68
C ILE A 41 -12.52 2.17 17.32
N HIS A 42 -12.46 1.86 16.03
CA HIS A 42 -11.90 0.64 15.49
C HIS A 42 -10.51 0.91 14.93
N VAL A 43 -9.51 0.17 15.38
CA VAL A 43 -8.18 0.19 14.77
C VAL A 43 -8.09 -1.02 13.86
N ALA A 44 -8.00 -0.78 12.57
CA ALA A 44 -7.88 -1.82 11.56
C ALA A 44 -6.46 -1.81 10.97
N LEU A 45 -5.81 -2.97 11.00
CA LEU A 45 -4.49 -3.18 10.40
C LEU A 45 -4.65 -4.13 9.23
N THR A 46 -4.21 -3.70 8.07
CA THR A 46 -4.21 -4.49 6.83
C THR A 46 -2.78 -4.85 6.42
N PHE A 47 -2.64 -5.68 5.42
CA PHE A 47 -1.37 -6.14 4.90
C PHE A 47 -1.36 -6.01 3.36
N ASP A 48 -0.17 -6.09 2.77
CA ASP A 48 0.09 -6.05 1.33
C ASP A 48 -0.52 -4.81 0.63
N GLU A 49 -0.45 -3.65 1.28
CA GLU A 49 -0.86 -2.40 0.66
C GLU A 49 0.00 -2.12 -0.58
N GLU A 50 1.32 -2.30 -0.46
CA GLU A 50 2.31 -2.07 -1.51
C GLU A 50 2.36 -3.20 -2.56
N ASP A 51 1.66 -4.31 -2.33
CA ASP A 51 1.66 -5.49 -3.20
C ASP A 51 0.23 -6.03 -3.41
N GLY A 52 -0.56 -5.30 -4.19
CA GLY A 52 -1.87 -5.74 -4.65
C GLY A 52 -3.04 -5.56 -3.69
N PHE A 53 -2.89 -4.90 -2.56
CA PHE A 53 -3.98 -4.58 -1.61
C PHE A 53 -4.75 -5.79 -1.06
N HIS A 54 -4.11 -6.94 -0.91
CA HIS A 54 -4.79 -8.18 -0.52
C HIS A 54 -5.52 -8.10 0.82
N GLY A 55 -5.00 -7.34 1.77
CA GLY A 55 -5.60 -7.18 3.10
C GLY A 55 -6.90 -6.38 3.12
N ALA A 56 -7.05 -5.39 2.25
CA ALA A 56 -8.21 -4.50 2.27
C ALA A 56 -9.55 -5.20 1.94
N PRO A 57 -9.66 -6.05 0.90
CA PRO A 57 -10.88 -6.82 0.65
C PRO A 57 -11.26 -7.76 1.80
N ILE A 58 -10.27 -8.36 2.47
CA ILE A 58 -10.50 -9.25 3.61
C ILE A 58 -11.08 -8.45 4.78
N LEU A 59 -10.51 -7.30 5.10
CA LEU A 59 -11.05 -6.40 6.13
C LEU A 59 -12.48 -5.98 5.82
N LEU A 60 -12.76 -5.57 4.56
CA LEU A 60 -14.10 -5.15 4.16
C LEU A 60 -15.11 -6.30 4.29
N ALA A 61 -14.75 -7.52 3.92
CA ALA A 61 -15.59 -8.69 4.07
C ALA A 61 -15.91 -8.99 5.55
N ASP A 62 -14.91 -8.88 6.45
CA ASP A 62 -15.10 -9.06 7.89
C ASP A 62 -16.02 -7.98 8.47
N LEU A 63 -15.81 -6.71 8.13
CA LEU A 63 -16.66 -5.61 8.59
C LEU A 63 -18.12 -5.81 8.16
N VAL A 64 -18.34 -6.22 6.91
CA VAL A 64 -19.68 -6.53 6.40
C VAL A 64 -20.29 -7.70 7.14
N ALA A 65 -19.56 -8.80 7.34
CA ALA A 65 -20.04 -9.99 8.03
C ALA A 65 -20.43 -9.69 9.50
N ARG A 66 -19.72 -8.77 10.15
CA ARG A 66 -19.98 -8.33 11.53
C ARG A 66 -21.00 -7.20 11.62
N GLY A 67 -21.54 -6.71 10.51
CA GLY A 67 -22.48 -5.60 10.47
C GLY A 67 -21.86 -4.25 10.90
N VAL A 68 -20.55 -4.11 10.89
CA VAL A 68 -19.86 -2.89 11.28
C VAL A 68 -19.90 -1.89 10.11
N ARG A 69 -20.47 -0.72 10.38
CA ARG A 69 -20.55 0.38 9.40
C ARG A 69 -19.89 1.63 9.99
N PRO A 70 -18.62 1.89 9.71
CA PRO A 70 -17.94 3.09 10.17
C PRO A 70 -18.62 4.36 9.64
N ALA A 71 -18.73 5.38 10.47
CA ALA A 71 -19.22 6.70 10.05
C ALA A 71 -18.15 7.47 9.28
N ALA A 72 -16.86 7.20 9.56
CA ALA A 72 -15.71 7.77 8.91
C ALA A 72 -14.54 6.80 9.02
N ALA A 73 -13.55 6.96 8.14
CA ALA A 73 -12.28 6.25 8.20
C ALA A 73 -11.13 7.27 8.10
N ILE A 74 -10.11 7.09 8.92
CA ILE A 74 -8.86 7.83 8.85
C ILE A 74 -7.79 6.85 8.39
N ILE A 75 -7.16 7.15 7.26
CA ILE A 75 -6.10 6.35 6.66
C ILE A 75 -4.78 7.08 6.93
N GLY A 76 -3.84 6.38 7.54
CA GLY A 76 -2.62 6.96 8.10
C GLY A 76 -1.48 7.15 7.10
N GLU A 77 -1.80 7.43 5.84
CA GLU A 77 -0.81 7.70 4.81
C GLU A 77 0.00 8.97 5.08
N PRO A 78 1.29 9.01 4.69
CA PRO A 78 2.20 10.13 4.98
C PRO A 78 1.93 11.34 4.08
N THR A 79 0.84 12.06 4.33
CA THR A 79 0.39 13.21 3.55
C THR A 79 0.97 14.55 4.00
N GLY A 80 1.98 14.54 4.87
CA GLY A 80 2.52 15.76 5.49
C GLY A 80 1.51 16.46 6.40
N LEU A 81 0.68 15.70 7.12
CA LEU A 81 -0.42 16.17 7.99
C LEU A 81 -1.51 16.97 7.25
N ARG A 82 -1.64 16.75 5.95
CA ARG A 82 -2.73 17.34 5.16
C ARG A 82 -3.88 16.33 5.05
N THR A 83 -5.09 16.81 5.19
CA THR A 83 -6.27 15.99 4.88
C THR A 83 -6.40 15.84 3.37
N VAL A 84 -6.41 14.59 2.89
CA VAL A 84 -6.61 14.23 1.48
C VAL A 84 -7.87 13.40 1.39
N GLY A 85 -8.85 13.89 0.64
CA GLY A 85 -10.16 13.26 0.51
C GLY A 85 -10.29 12.29 -0.65
N ALA A 86 -9.29 12.21 -1.54
CA ALA A 86 -9.27 11.32 -2.69
C ALA A 86 -7.84 11.11 -3.20
N HIS A 87 -7.64 10.05 -3.96
CA HIS A 87 -6.37 9.75 -4.63
C HIS A 87 -6.61 9.22 -6.05
N LYS A 88 -5.56 9.20 -6.86
CA LYS A 88 -5.59 8.59 -8.18
C LYS A 88 -5.60 7.07 -8.05
N GLY A 89 -6.29 6.39 -8.99
CA GLY A 89 -6.15 4.94 -9.14
C GLY A 89 -4.76 4.57 -9.65
N CYS A 90 -4.30 3.38 -9.28
CA CYS A 90 -3.10 2.76 -9.81
C CYS A 90 -3.50 1.50 -10.59
N TYR A 91 -2.84 1.28 -11.73
CA TYR A 91 -3.02 0.07 -12.53
C TYR A 91 -1.64 -0.51 -12.83
N GLU A 92 -1.49 -1.78 -12.55
CA GLU A 92 -0.30 -2.54 -12.88
C GLU A 92 -0.57 -3.48 -14.04
N TYR A 93 0.34 -3.52 -15.01
CA TYR A 93 0.20 -4.36 -16.19
C TYR A 93 1.46 -5.24 -16.33
N ARG A 94 1.24 -6.51 -16.62
CA ARG A 94 2.29 -7.44 -17.05
C ARG A 94 2.11 -7.74 -18.51
N THR A 95 3.06 -7.31 -19.35
CA THR A 95 3.09 -7.60 -20.78
C THR A 95 4.12 -8.68 -21.06
N THR A 96 3.72 -9.74 -21.74
CA THR A 96 4.63 -10.79 -22.21
C THR A 96 4.77 -10.69 -23.72
N ILE A 97 6.01 -10.62 -24.20
CA ILE A 97 6.33 -10.54 -25.62
C ILE A 97 7.11 -11.81 -25.99
N THR A 98 6.56 -12.59 -26.89
CA THR A 98 7.16 -13.84 -27.37
C THR A 98 7.81 -13.61 -28.72
N GLY A 99 9.05 -14.04 -28.87
CA GLY A 99 9.79 -14.02 -30.11
C GLY A 99 9.84 -15.39 -30.78
N LEU A 100 10.63 -15.47 -31.83
CA LEU A 100 11.00 -16.71 -32.51
C LEU A 100 12.50 -16.86 -32.46
N ASP A 101 12.98 -17.99 -31.91
CA ASP A 101 14.41 -18.27 -31.81
C ASP A 101 15.04 -18.44 -33.19
N GLY A 102 16.29 -18.03 -33.32
CA GLY A 102 17.07 -18.19 -34.53
C GLY A 102 18.55 -17.88 -34.32
N HIS A 103 19.38 -18.37 -35.26
CA HIS A 103 20.80 -18.09 -35.19
C HIS A 103 21.09 -16.60 -35.47
N SER A 104 22.02 -16.02 -34.73
CA SER A 104 22.39 -14.59 -34.84
C SER A 104 22.88 -14.15 -36.21
N SER A 105 23.41 -15.07 -37.02
CA SER A 105 23.85 -14.80 -38.40
C SER A 105 22.69 -14.76 -39.41
N GLU A 106 21.48 -15.23 -39.03
CA GLU A 106 20.30 -15.28 -39.90
C GLU A 106 19.11 -14.54 -39.26
N PRO A 107 19.20 -13.24 -38.94
CA PRO A 107 18.19 -12.51 -38.20
C PRO A 107 16.83 -12.44 -38.92
N ALA A 108 16.81 -12.59 -40.23
CA ALA A 108 15.59 -12.60 -41.04
C ALA A 108 14.73 -13.87 -40.80
N ARG A 109 15.27 -14.90 -40.18
CA ARG A 109 14.59 -16.16 -39.87
C ARG A 109 14.13 -16.24 -38.40
N ALA A 110 14.36 -15.18 -37.64
CA ALA A 110 14.04 -15.06 -36.23
C ALA A 110 13.17 -13.82 -35.94
N VAL A 111 12.56 -13.77 -34.77
CA VAL A 111 11.81 -12.61 -34.30
C VAL A 111 12.30 -12.23 -32.92
N SER A 112 12.95 -11.08 -32.80
CA SER A 112 13.50 -10.59 -31.54
C SER A 112 12.39 -10.03 -30.65
N ALA A 113 12.08 -10.71 -29.53
CA ALA A 113 11.17 -10.20 -28.52
C ALA A 113 11.63 -8.86 -27.93
N VAL A 114 12.95 -8.66 -27.80
CA VAL A 114 13.54 -7.40 -27.30
C VAL A 114 13.27 -6.23 -28.25
N HIS A 115 13.40 -6.43 -29.56
CA HIS A 115 13.08 -5.38 -30.55
C HIS A 115 11.58 -5.02 -30.51
N HIS A 116 10.71 -6.01 -30.33
CA HIS A 116 9.27 -5.74 -30.21
C HIS A 116 8.94 -5.07 -28.87
N ALA A 117 9.54 -5.50 -27.78
CA ALA A 117 9.38 -4.86 -26.46
C ALA A 117 9.78 -3.38 -26.51
N SER A 118 10.94 -3.06 -27.12
CA SER A 118 11.44 -1.67 -27.21
C SER A 118 10.55 -0.72 -28.05
N ARG A 119 9.65 -1.26 -28.86
CA ARG A 119 8.68 -0.46 -29.64
C ARG A 119 7.36 -0.29 -28.91
N TRP A 120 7.14 -1.07 -27.87
CA TRP A 120 5.91 -1.04 -27.08
C TRP A 120 5.98 -0.02 -25.94
N ILE A 121 7.20 0.26 -25.44
CA ILE A 121 7.49 1.27 -24.43
C ILE A 121 7.59 2.66 -25.07
#